data_677fe46f0c26af5607f6bf1aaad6ec76
#
_entry.id   677fe46f0c26af5607f6bf1aaad6ec76
#
_cell.length_a   1.000
_cell.length_b   1.000
_cell.length_c   1.000
_cell.angle_alpha   90.00
_cell.angle_beta   90.00
_cell.angle_gamma   90.00
#
_symmetry.space_group_name_H-M   'P 1'
#
loop_
_entity.id
_entity.type
_entity.pdbx_description
1 polymer ?
#
loop_
_entity_poly.entity_id
_entity_poly.type
_entity_poly.pdbx_seq_one_letter_code
_entity_poly.pdbx_strand_id
1 'polypeptide(L)'
;MLRNAEDMLQAINKVADSIISEFGKDGLDNVALVGLYKAGVPLAKRLAEVIRQRTGAVLEFGTLDISMYRDDFGQRTALPLIRETEIPFDVDNARLILVDDVLSTGRTIRAALDAVTDYGRPALIRLAVLIDRGGVEYPIRADYIGWTMQCQMDRKILVEFSDEDGADGVYEVAWKKHPAE
;
A
#
# COMPACT_ATOMS: atom_id res chain seq x y z
N MET A 1 3.45 20.82 -3.54
CA MET A 1 2.30 19.96 -3.22
C MET A 1 1.54 19.66 -4.50
N LEU A 2 1.29 18.39 -4.80
CA LEU A 2 0.53 17.94 -5.99
C LEU A 2 -0.95 17.72 -5.66
N ARG A 3 -1.25 17.22 -4.46
CA ARG A 3 -2.58 16.94 -3.96
C ARG A 3 -2.66 17.32 -2.48
N ASN A 4 -3.80 17.85 -2.08
CA ASN A 4 -4.09 18.22 -0.70
C ASN A 4 -4.90 17.12 0.03
N ALA A 5 -5.27 17.38 1.29
CA ALA A 5 -6.03 16.45 2.12
C ALA A 5 -7.42 16.09 1.53
N GLU A 6 -8.11 17.06 0.92
CA GLU A 6 -9.42 16.84 0.31
C GLU A 6 -9.30 15.94 -0.94
N ASP A 7 -8.31 16.20 -1.79
CA ASP A 7 -7.99 15.34 -2.93
C ASP A 7 -7.70 13.91 -2.46
N MET A 8 -6.88 13.75 -1.40
CA MET A 8 -6.53 12.44 -0.86
C MET A 8 -7.76 11.69 -0.35
N LEU A 9 -8.66 12.37 0.35
CA LEU A 9 -9.91 11.79 0.81
C LEU A 9 -10.77 11.29 -0.36
N GLN A 10 -10.87 12.06 -1.44
CA GLN A 10 -11.60 11.66 -2.65
C GLN A 10 -10.98 10.38 -3.28
N ALA A 11 -9.65 10.30 -3.35
CA ALA A 11 -8.98 9.12 -3.89
C ALA A 11 -9.16 7.88 -2.99
N ILE A 12 -9.06 8.03 -1.67
CA ILE A 12 -9.33 6.96 -0.71
C ILE A 12 -10.77 6.46 -0.87
N ASN A 13 -11.73 7.36 -0.98
CA ASN A 13 -13.13 7.02 -1.23
C ASN A 13 -13.30 6.23 -2.53
N LYS A 14 -12.66 6.63 -3.61
CA LYS A 14 -12.69 5.92 -4.90
C LYS A 14 -12.13 4.50 -4.78
N VAL A 15 -11.00 4.32 -4.09
CA VAL A 15 -10.39 3.00 -3.85
C VAL A 15 -11.34 2.12 -3.03
N ALA A 16 -11.91 2.66 -1.96
CA ALA A 16 -12.88 1.95 -1.13
C ALA A 16 -14.13 1.52 -1.92
N ASP A 17 -14.66 2.40 -2.78
CA ASP A 17 -15.80 2.07 -3.66
C ASP A 17 -15.49 0.94 -4.62
N SER A 18 -14.27 0.92 -5.16
CA SER A 18 -13.82 -0.13 -6.08
C SER A 18 -13.74 -1.49 -5.36
N ILE A 19 -13.21 -1.51 -4.13
CA ILE A 19 -13.16 -2.71 -3.27
C ILE A 19 -14.58 -3.20 -2.96
N ILE A 20 -15.47 -2.32 -2.51
CA ILE A 20 -16.86 -2.66 -2.20
C ILE A 20 -17.59 -3.18 -3.46
N SER A 21 -17.30 -2.60 -4.62
CA SER A 21 -17.90 -3.03 -5.88
C SER A 21 -17.48 -4.44 -6.31
N GLU A 22 -16.21 -4.83 -6.08
CA GLU A 22 -15.72 -6.16 -6.45
C GLU A 22 -16.27 -7.24 -5.52
N PHE A 23 -16.23 -7.02 -4.22
CA PHE A 23 -16.58 -8.06 -3.26
C PHE A 23 -18.07 -8.07 -2.88
N GLY A 24 -18.77 -6.94 -3.05
CA GLY A 24 -20.11 -6.76 -2.51
C GLY A 24 -20.12 -6.69 -0.97
N LYS A 25 -21.21 -6.27 -0.38
CA LYS A 25 -21.31 -6.17 1.10
C LYS A 25 -21.12 -7.51 1.79
N ASP A 26 -21.74 -8.55 1.26
CA ASP A 26 -21.74 -9.90 1.85
C ASP A 26 -20.43 -10.66 1.61
N GLY A 27 -19.61 -10.20 0.66
CA GLY A 27 -18.31 -10.80 0.34
C GLY A 27 -17.14 -10.21 1.11
N LEU A 28 -17.36 -9.17 1.91
CA LEU A 28 -16.33 -8.49 2.69
C LEU A 28 -15.89 -9.25 3.95
N ASP A 29 -16.67 -10.19 4.45
CA ASP A 29 -16.41 -10.91 5.70
C ASP A 29 -15.09 -11.72 5.68
N ASN A 30 -14.60 -12.09 4.51
CA ASN A 30 -13.31 -12.81 4.35
C ASN A 30 -12.24 -11.95 3.64
N VAL A 31 -12.38 -10.63 3.72
CA VAL A 31 -11.41 -9.68 3.17
C VAL A 31 -10.55 -9.11 4.29
N ALA A 32 -9.24 -9.15 4.12
CA ALA A 32 -8.28 -8.57 5.04
C ALA A 32 -7.44 -7.50 4.33
N LEU A 33 -7.20 -6.37 4.98
CA LEU A 33 -6.28 -5.33 4.52
C LEU A 33 -4.92 -5.51 5.18
N VAL A 34 -3.86 -5.51 4.39
CA VAL A 34 -2.47 -5.57 4.89
C VAL A 34 -1.74 -4.32 4.41
N GLY A 35 -1.51 -3.38 5.33
CA GLY A 35 -0.79 -2.14 5.05
C GLY A 35 0.73 -2.36 5.05
N LEU A 36 1.40 -1.95 3.97
CA LEU A 36 2.86 -1.99 3.89
C LEU A 36 3.47 -0.79 4.61
N TYR A 37 4.51 -1.01 5.43
CA TYR A 37 5.22 0.09 6.06
C TYR A 37 6.01 0.91 5.02
N LYS A 38 6.06 2.25 5.10
CA LYS A 38 5.50 3.14 6.12
C LYS A 38 4.06 3.59 5.77
N ALA A 39 3.83 4.22 4.64
CA ALA A 39 2.63 4.98 4.28
C ALA A 39 1.42 4.11 3.87
N GLY A 40 1.64 2.83 3.52
CA GLY A 40 0.54 1.89 3.26
C GLY A 40 -0.29 1.57 4.51
N VAL A 41 0.31 1.63 5.72
CA VAL A 41 -0.40 1.37 6.98
C VAL A 41 -1.50 2.40 7.27
N PRO A 42 -1.22 3.73 7.32
CA PRO A 42 -2.27 4.72 7.52
C PRO A 42 -3.30 4.71 6.39
N LEU A 43 -2.89 4.46 5.14
CA LEU A 43 -3.82 4.33 4.03
C LEU A 43 -4.80 3.16 4.25
N ALA A 44 -4.29 1.98 4.64
CA ALA A 44 -5.14 0.81 4.90
C ALA A 44 -6.12 1.03 6.04
N LYS A 45 -5.71 1.71 7.13
CA LYS A 45 -6.59 2.08 8.23
C LYS A 45 -7.75 2.97 7.76
N ARG A 46 -7.45 3.98 6.94
CA ARG A 46 -8.46 4.89 6.38
C ARG A 46 -9.41 4.17 5.42
N LEU A 47 -8.89 3.25 4.60
CA LEU A 47 -9.73 2.41 3.73
C LEU A 47 -10.68 1.53 4.55
N ALA A 48 -10.17 0.86 5.59
CA ALA A 48 -11.00 0.04 6.49
C ALA A 48 -12.13 0.86 7.12
N GLU A 49 -11.83 2.08 7.58
CA GLU A 49 -12.81 2.97 8.19
C GLU A 49 -13.88 3.42 7.18
N VAL A 50 -13.48 3.81 5.96
CA VAL A 50 -14.44 4.20 4.90
C VAL A 50 -15.34 3.01 4.53
N ILE A 51 -14.78 1.81 4.37
CA ILE A 51 -15.55 0.60 4.06
C ILE A 51 -16.52 0.29 5.19
N ARG A 52 -16.08 0.36 6.45
CA ARG A 52 -16.93 0.16 7.63
C ARG A 52 -18.09 1.15 7.67
N GLN A 53 -17.85 2.43 7.42
CA GLN A 53 -18.89 3.46 7.40
C GLN A 53 -19.95 3.24 6.33
N ARG A 54 -19.56 2.70 5.16
CA ARG A 54 -20.46 2.49 4.02
C ARG A 54 -21.22 1.17 4.05
N THR A 55 -20.62 0.14 4.62
CA THR A 55 -21.16 -1.23 4.54
C THR A 55 -21.53 -1.80 5.89
N GLY A 56 -20.95 -1.30 6.97
CA GLY A 56 -21.01 -1.89 8.31
C GLY A 56 -19.99 -3.03 8.51
N ALA A 57 -19.31 -3.50 7.45
CA ALA A 57 -18.32 -4.57 7.56
C ALA A 57 -17.08 -4.10 8.32
N VAL A 58 -16.57 -4.96 9.20
CA VAL A 58 -15.29 -4.76 9.90
C VAL A 58 -14.30 -5.73 9.28
N LEU A 59 -13.35 -5.19 8.51
CA LEU A 59 -12.32 -5.99 7.84
C LEU A 59 -11.24 -6.37 8.82
N GLU A 60 -10.66 -7.57 8.66
CA GLU A 60 -9.40 -7.92 9.30
C GLU A 60 -8.29 -6.97 8.81
N PHE A 61 -7.36 -6.64 9.72
CA PHE A 61 -6.31 -5.68 9.44
C PHE A 61 -4.95 -6.18 9.94
N GLY A 62 -3.94 -6.07 9.10
CA GLY A 62 -2.55 -6.36 9.44
C GLY A 62 -1.59 -5.31 8.92
N THR A 63 -0.36 -5.37 9.42
CA THR A 63 0.76 -4.55 8.97
C THR A 63 1.93 -5.43 8.57
N LEU A 64 2.64 -5.07 7.50
CA LEU A 64 3.73 -5.85 6.95
C LEU A 64 4.98 -4.98 6.74
N ASP A 65 6.07 -5.34 7.41
CA ASP A 65 7.39 -4.77 7.13
C ASP A 65 8.14 -5.66 6.14
N ILE A 66 8.45 -5.09 4.99
CA ILE A 66 9.15 -5.77 3.91
C ILE A 66 10.67 -5.51 3.89
N SER A 67 11.19 -4.83 4.92
CA SER A 67 12.60 -4.38 4.93
C SER A 67 13.59 -5.52 4.73
N MET A 68 13.28 -6.72 5.25
CA MET A 68 14.12 -7.92 5.14
C MET A 68 14.00 -8.63 3.78
N TYR A 69 12.93 -8.39 3.02
CA TYR A 69 12.63 -9.06 1.74
C TYR A 69 13.05 -8.24 0.52
N ARG A 70 13.58 -7.02 0.76
CA ARG A 70 14.04 -6.15 -0.32
C ARG A 70 15.40 -6.56 -0.82
N ASP A 71 15.57 -6.55 -2.14
CA ASP A 71 16.81 -6.88 -2.85
C ASP A 71 17.93 -5.83 -2.66
N ASP A 72 17.60 -4.62 -2.17
CA ASP A 72 18.55 -3.55 -1.84
C ASP A 72 19.01 -3.55 -0.36
N PHE A 73 18.64 -4.56 0.43
CA PHE A 73 18.93 -4.64 1.88
C PHE A 73 20.43 -4.55 2.19
N GLY A 74 21.28 -5.21 1.40
CA GLY A 74 22.74 -5.25 1.61
C GLY A 74 23.50 -4.02 1.09
N GLN A 75 22.85 -3.11 0.38
CA GLN A 75 23.48 -1.94 -0.25
C GLN A 75 23.31 -0.64 0.54
N ARG A 76 22.62 -0.69 1.66
CA ARG A 76 22.36 0.48 2.51
C ARG A 76 23.46 0.68 3.53
N THR A 77 23.98 1.91 3.61
CA THR A 77 24.99 2.33 4.59
C THR A 77 24.48 2.35 6.04
N ALA A 78 23.19 2.31 6.27
CA ALA A 78 22.57 2.23 7.59
C ALA A 78 21.58 1.08 7.65
N LEU A 79 21.57 0.35 8.76
CA LEU A 79 20.57 -0.67 9.03
C LEU A 79 19.16 -0.04 8.97
N PRO A 80 18.22 -0.60 8.20
CA PRO A 80 16.85 -0.10 8.20
C PRO A 80 16.24 -0.27 9.58
N LEU A 81 15.36 0.67 9.93
CA LEU A 81 14.51 0.51 11.11
C LEU A 81 13.50 -0.61 10.79
N ILE A 82 13.75 -1.80 11.34
CA ILE A 82 12.83 -2.94 11.21
C ILE A 82 11.63 -2.66 12.12
N ARG A 83 10.44 -2.72 11.57
CA ARG A 83 9.18 -2.62 12.31
C ARG A 83 8.58 -4.00 12.49
N GLU A 84 7.72 -4.14 13.47
CA GLU A 84 7.06 -5.42 13.72
C GLU A 84 5.98 -5.66 12.66
N THR A 85 6.05 -6.82 12.01
CA THR A 85 4.95 -7.32 11.17
C THR A 85 3.88 -7.90 12.09
N GLU A 86 2.65 -7.43 11.95
CA GLU A 86 1.51 -7.92 12.71
C GLU A 86 0.42 -8.36 11.73
N ILE A 87 0.17 -9.65 11.66
CA ILE A 87 -0.94 -10.26 10.90
C ILE A 87 -1.73 -11.12 11.89
N PRO A 88 -2.68 -10.52 12.65
CA PRO A 88 -3.35 -11.18 13.76
C PRO A 88 -4.53 -12.08 13.35
N PHE A 89 -4.64 -12.43 12.08
CA PHE A 89 -5.70 -13.25 11.51
C PHE A 89 -5.12 -14.43 10.70
N ASP A 90 -5.95 -15.41 10.41
CA ASP A 90 -5.56 -16.54 9.57
C ASP A 90 -5.48 -16.11 8.10
N VAL A 91 -4.30 -16.29 7.51
CA VAL A 91 -4.03 -15.95 6.11
C VAL A 91 -4.55 -17.04 5.17
N ASP A 92 -4.67 -18.29 5.64
CA ASP A 92 -5.13 -19.38 4.81
C ASP A 92 -6.56 -19.16 4.29
N ASN A 93 -6.71 -19.21 2.98
CA ASN A 93 -7.95 -18.96 2.27
C ASN A 93 -8.54 -17.54 2.44
N ALA A 94 -7.84 -16.60 3.09
CA ALA A 94 -8.26 -15.20 3.16
C ALA A 94 -8.14 -14.51 1.79
N ARG A 95 -8.94 -13.47 1.58
CA ARG A 95 -8.83 -12.55 0.44
C ARG A 95 -8.04 -11.34 0.88
N LEU A 96 -6.75 -11.31 0.59
CA LEU A 96 -5.87 -10.25 1.02
C LEU A 96 -5.88 -9.07 0.04
N ILE A 97 -5.90 -7.86 0.58
CA ILE A 97 -5.62 -6.64 -0.16
C ILE A 97 -4.35 -6.04 0.42
N LEU A 98 -3.24 -6.12 -0.31
CA LEU A 98 -2.03 -5.38 0.00
C LEU A 98 -2.26 -3.91 -0.29
N VAL A 99 -1.88 -3.04 0.64
CA VAL A 99 -2.11 -1.61 0.54
C VAL A 99 -0.77 -0.87 0.63
N ASP A 100 -0.46 -0.09 -0.40
CA ASP A 100 0.73 0.76 -0.44
C ASP A 100 0.36 2.18 -0.91
N ASP A 101 1.22 3.15 -0.65
CA ASP A 101 0.96 4.53 -1.07
C ASP A 101 1.26 4.74 -2.56
N VAL A 102 2.39 4.26 -3.05
CA VAL A 102 2.86 4.51 -4.43
C VAL A 102 3.38 3.24 -5.09
N LEU A 103 2.68 2.78 -6.11
CA LEU A 103 3.23 1.79 -7.04
C LEU A 103 4.18 2.49 -8.02
N SER A 104 5.43 2.06 -8.04
CA SER A 104 6.46 2.52 -8.96
C SER A 104 7.06 1.31 -9.70
N THR A 105 8.26 0.88 -9.35
CA THR A 105 8.96 -0.24 -10.01
C THR A 105 8.31 -1.62 -9.76
N GLY A 106 7.52 -1.76 -8.71
CA GLY A 106 6.94 -3.02 -8.25
C GLY A 106 7.83 -3.83 -7.29
N ARG A 107 9.08 -3.37 -6.99
CA ARG A 107 10.01 -4.07 -6.09
C ARG A 107 9.45 -4.24 -4.68
N THR A 108 8.80 -3.21 -4.15
CA THR A 108 8.10 -3.23 -2.85
C THR A 108 7.03 -4.34 -2.83
N ILE A 109 6.20 -4.38 -3.86
CA ILE A 109 5.09 -5.34 -3.93
C ILE A 109 5.61 -6.77 -4.15
N ARG A 110 6.67 -6.96 -4.95
CA ARG A 110 7.33 -8.27 -5.07
C ARG A 110 7.79 -8.77 -3.71
N ALA A 111 8.49 -7.93 -2.94
CA ALA A 111 8.94 -8.28 -1.60
C ALA A 111 7.76 -8.58 -0.65
N ALA A 112 6.65 -7.84 -0.77
CA ALA A 112 5.45 -8.08 0.03
C ALA A 112 4.77 -9.42 -0.32
N LEU A 113 4.74 -9.79 -1.60
CA LEU A 113 4.22 -11.09 -2.04
C LEU A 113 5.06 -12.25 -1.48
N ASP A 114 6.39 -12.10 -1.49
CA ASP A 114 7.27 -13.10 -0.88
C ASP A 114 7.01 -13.20 0.63
N ALA A 115 6.97 -12.06 1.33
CA ALA A 115 6.79 -12.00 2.78
C ALA A 115 5.43 -12.57 3.25
N VAL A 116 4.34 -12.27 2.54
CA VAL A 116 3.00 -12.69 2.96
C VAL A 116 2.83 -14.21 2.88
N THR A 117 3.57 -14.89 2.00
CA THR A 117 3.50 -16.35 1.86
C THR A 117 4.10 -17.10 3.06
N ASP A 118 4.91 -16.44 3.89
CA ASP A 118 5.42 -17.02 5.14
C ASP A 118 4.33 -17.13 6.22
N TYR A 119 3.21 -16.40 6.06
CA TYR A 119 2.08 -16.39 7.00
C TYR A 119 0.93 -17.33 6.61
N GLY A 120 0.94 -17.88 5.40
CA GLY A 120 -0.08 -18.81 4.94
C GLY A 120 -0.36 -18.70 3.44
N ARG A 121 -1.41 -19.40 3.00
CA ARG A 121 -1.83 -19.44 1.59
C ARG A 121 -3.17 -18.73 1.38
N PRO A 122 -3.16 -17.44 1.05
CA PRO A 122 -4.38 -16.72 0.75
C PRO A 122 -5.08 -17.29 -0.50
N ALA A 123 -6.40 -17.22 -0.55
CA ALA A 123 -7.18 -17.61 -1.72
C ALA A 123 -6.97 -16.63 -2.87
N LEU A 124 -6.70 -15.37 -2.53
CA LEU A 124 -6.60 -14.26 -3.47
C LEU A 124 -5.73 -13.15 -2.87
N ILE A 125 -4.89 -12.51 -3.68
CA ILE A 125 -4.19 -11.28 -3.33
C ILE A 125 -4.57 -10.21 -4.34
N ARG A 126 -4.99 -9.04 -3.87
CA ARG A 126 -5.21 -7.81 -4.62
C ARG A 126 -4.25 -6.74 -4.15
N LEU A 127 -4.04 -5.73 -4.98
CA LEU A 127 -3.19 -4.59 -4.67
C LEU A 127 -4.00 -3.28 -4.77
N ALA A 128 -4.03 -2.53 -3.68
CA ALA A 128 -4.58 -1.19 -3.61
C ALA A 128 -3.45 -0.17 -3.43
N VAL A 129 -3.46 0.88 -4.23
CA VAL A 129 -2.50 1.98 -4.10
C VAL A 129 -3.20 3.32 -4.21
N LEU A 130 -2.68 4.30 -3.48
CA LEU A 130 -3.15 5.67 -3.63
C LEU A 130 -2.72 6.21 -5.00
N ILE A 131 -1.49 5.92 -5.41
CA ILE A 131 -0.89 6.43 -6.64
C ILE A 131 -0.21 5.31 -7.42
N ASP A 132 -0.59 5.15 -8.69
CA ASP A 132 0.21 4.42 -9.68
C ASP A 132 1.01 5.45 -10.51
N ARG A 133 2.32 5.47 -10.31
CA ARG A 133 3.21 6.40 -11.05
C ARG A 133 3.71 5.85 -12.37
N GLY A 134 3.38 4.60 -12.71
CA GLY A 134 3.93 3.91 -13.86
C GLY A 134 5.41 3.55 -13.71
N GLY A 135 6.01 3.04 -14.78
CA GLY A 135 7.44 2.69 -14.80
C GLY A 135 7.76 1.37 -14.08
N VAL A 136 6.81 0.44 -14.04
CA VAL A 136 6.99 -0.87 -13.43
C VAL A 136 8.12 -1.67 -14.09
N GLU A 137 8.99 -2.26 -13.27
CA GLU A 137 10.07 -3.18 -13.68
C GLU A 137 9.63 -4.66 -13.56
N TYR A 138 8.59 -4.92 -12.78
CA TYR A 138 7.99 -6.23 -12.58
C TYR A 138 6.58 -6.23 -13.19
N PRO A 139 6.04 -7.37 -13.67
CA PRO A 139 4.71 -7.46 -14.25
C PRO A 139 3.61 -7.39 -13.18
N ILE A 140 3.67 -6.35 -12.35
CA ILE A 140 2.76 -6.08 -11.22
C ILE A 140 1.90 -4.89 -11.57
N ARG A 141 0.60 -5.02 -11.36
CA ARG A 141 -0.38 -3.96 -11.55
C ARG A 141 -1.26 -3.86 -10.31
N ALA A 142 -1.66 -2.64 -9.97
CA ALA A 142 -2.65 -2.43 -8.92
C ALA A 142 -4.07 -2.69 -9.47
N ASP A 143 -4.88 -3.35 -8.64
CA ASP A 143 -6.29 -3.60 -8.92
C ASP A 143 -7.14 -2.37 -8.59
N TYR A 144 -6.77 -1.65 -7.51
CA TYR A 144 -7.48 -0.46 -7.06
C TYR A 144 -6.52 0.71 -6.99
N ILE A 145 -6.85 1.79 -7.72
CA ILE A 145 -5.96 2.94 -7.91
C ILE A 145 -6.73 4.23 -7.62
N GLY A 146 -6.18 5.04 -6.70
CA GLY A 146 -6.66 6.39 -6.45
C GLY A 146 -6.39 7.28 -7.66
N TRP A 147 -5.11 7.50 -7.97
CA TRP A 147 -4.67 8.26 -9.14
C TRP A 147 -3.60 7.54 -9.94
N THR A 148 -3.60 7.78 -11.25
CA THR A 148 -2.43 7.53 -12.11
C THR A 148 -1.69 8.84 -12.33
N MET A 149 -0.40 8.87 -12.02
CA MET A 149 0.43 10.06 -12.13
C MET A 149 1.79 9.69 -12.71
N GLN A 150 2.18 10.34 -13.79
CA GLN A 150 3.54 10.19 -14.31
C GLN A 150 4.49 11.13 -13.55
N CYS A 151 5.70 10.65 -13.27
CA CYS A 151 6.73 11.40 -12.59
C CYS A 151 8.06 11.24 -13.35
N GLN A 152 8.84 12.31 -13.42
CA GLN A 152 10.15 12.26 -14.07
C GLN A 152 11.11 11.30 -13.35
N MET A 153 12.12 10.80 -14.05
CA MET A 153 13.03 9.76 -13.51
C MET A 153 13.89 10.24 -12.33
N ASP A 154 14.16 11.55 -12.25
CA ASP A 154 14.90 12.21 -11.18
C ASP A 154 14.01 12.71 -10.02
N ARG A 155 12.74 12.39 -10.06
CA ARG A 155 11.73 12.75 -9.08
C ARG A 155 11.10 11.53 -8.44
N LYS A 156 10.62 11.67 -7.22
CA LYS A 156 9.75 10.70 -6.55
C LYS A 156 8.50 11.36 -6.01
N ILE A 157 7.44 10.58 -5.90
CA ILE A 157 6.23 10.97 -5.22
C ILE A 157 6.40 10.60 -3.73
N LEU A 158 6.10 11.54 -2.86
CA LEU A 158 6.04 11.37 -1.42
C LEU A 158 4.59 11.59 -0.97
N VAL A 159 4.05 10.62 -0.26
CA VAL A 159 2.74 10.71 0.39
C VAL A 159 2.95 10.87 1.88
N GLU A 160 2.34 11.90 2.45
CA GLU A 160 2.34 12.17 3.88
C GLU A 160 0.94 12.02 4.44
N PHE A 161 0.83 11.44 5.62
CA PHE A 161 -0.42 11.29 6.35
C PHE A 161 -0.35 12.01 7.68
N SER A 162 -1.40 12.77 8.02
CA SER A 162 -1.47 13.57 9.24
C SER A 162 -1.26 12.74 10.53
N ASP A 163 -1.62 11.48 10.49
CA ASP A 163 -1.46 10.55 11.61
C ASP A 163 0.02 10.26 11.94
N GLU A 164 0.92 10.43 10.98
CA GLU A 164 2.36 10.17 11.13
C GLU A 164 3.23 11.40 10.83
N ASP A 165 2.83 12.24 9.89
CA ASP A 165 3.66 13.30 9.31
C ASP A 165 3.14 14.71 9.61
N GLY A 166 2.00 14.82 10.31
CA GLY A 166 1.40 16.09 10.76
C GLY A 166 0.44 16.75 9.76
N ALA A 167 0.48 16.40 8.48
CA ALA A 167 -0.47 16.88 7.48
C ALA A 167 -0.64 15.87 6.35
N ASP A 168 -1.85 15.81 5.78
CA ASP A 168 -2.11 15.04 4.57
C ASP A 168 -1.62 15.77 3.33
N GLY A 169 -0.87 15.10 2.48
CA GLY A 169 -0.42 15.69 1.23
C GLY A 169 0.33 14.75 0.32
N VAL A 170 0.31 15.07 -0.97
CA VAL A 170 1.13 14.41 -1.98
C VAL A 170 2.09 15.42 -2.57
N TYR A 171 3.36 15.08 -2.59
CA TYR A 171 4.44 15.95 -3.02
C TYR A 171 5.30 15.28 -4.08
N GLU A 172 5.83 16.09 -4.99
CA GLU A 172 6.91 15.67 -5.86
C GLU A 172 8.23 16.23 -5.32
N VAL A 173 9.18 15.35 -5.04
CA VAL A 173 10.47 15.71 -4.46
C VAL A 173 11.60 15.20 -5.33
N ALA A 174 12.75 15.88 -5.32
CA ALA A 174 13.93 15.43 -6.04
C ALA A 174 14.40 14.08 -5.50
N TRP A 175 14.68 13.14 -6.41
CA TRP A 175 15.25 11.85 -6.07
C TRP A 175 16.72 11.81 -6.58
N LYS A 176 17.63 12.00 -5.65
CA LYS A 176 19.04 11.71 -5.94
C LYS A 176 19.22 10.20 -5.95
N LYS A 177 19.30 9.57 -7.14
CA LYS A 177 19.90 8.24 -7.22
C LYS A 177 21.30 8.37 -6.62
N HIS A 178 21.64 7.59 -5.59
CA HIS A 178 23.05 7.38 -5.30
C HIS A 178 23.67 6.79 -6.57
N PRO A 179 24.77 7.35 -7.09
CA PRO A 179 25.48 6.71 -8.18
C PRO A 179 25.84 5.30 -7.70
N ALA A 180 25.52 4.29 -8.52
CA ALA A 180 26.07 2.96 -8.35
C ALA A 180 27.58 3.12 -8.51
N GLU A 181 28.35 2.91 -7.44
CA GLU A 181 29.79 2.68 -7.53
C GLU A 181 30.05 1.31 -8.15
#